data_2b8aa998ad2a047f2c93e985640af69d
#
_entry.id   2b8aa998ad2a047f2c93e985640af69d
#
_cell.length_a   1.000
_cell.length_b   1.000
_cell.length_c   1.000
_cell.angle_alpha   90.00
_cell.angle_beta   90.00
_cell.angle_gamma   90.00
#
_symmetry.space_group_name_H-M   'P 1'
#
loop_
_entity.id
_entity.type
_entity.pdbx_description
1 polymer ?
#
loop_
_entity_poly.entity_id
_entity_poly.type
_entity_poly.pdbx_seq_one_letter_code
_entity_poly.pdbx_strand_id
1 'polypeptide(L)'
;MKQLPRVLRWFVAGLGGVLVLTGLLVIKGEGQRLQVLPDATASAKPTETAVPGKQLSNLLLAVTDRKGKTLAATIVSRGSSNSHIDLVSIDPNVVVDLDTLGMANLGSTTLESSPNLVQDAVSIATGFPIEGTLVMQRLSLAGLIDGIGGIEVQSAGDFVVSPIGEPPIYVFKGRQHLDGTQASYYATFIQEGEEEIARTKRLNTVLSATLSALPQDSQRLGEVITALGTIARSTIPTPSIADLFLDLNSGNAWKSVSRYSVPTVASDMSEVPTDTWLRVSRRASLALAQKLTGATVSTSDDAAPIVVMVRCKLPADRKDARRALLAANFAFVDGGSSKVRAHSTLWVSQRLTQSQVVAIAQALQLPVDVVTNLKVKANLPADALVTLGTDVTSPNP
;
A
#
# COMPACT_ATOMS: atom_id res chain seq x y z
N MET A 1 27.92 -52.04 18.44
CA MET A 1 27.52 -51.59 17.09
C MET A 1 26.05 -51.86 16.92
N LYS A 2 25.21 -50.83 17.06
CA LYS A 2 23.72 -50.93 16.94
C LYS A 2 23.35 -50.78 15.48
N GLN A 3 22.66 -51.76 14.92
CA GLN A 3 22.20 -51.79 13.56
C GLN A 3 21.07 -50.75 13.38
N LEU A 4 21.17 -49.90 12.37
CA LEU A 4 20.14 -48.98 11.93
C LEU A 4 18.94 -49.72 11.33
N PRO A 5 17.71 -49.27 11.56
CA PRO A 5 16.48 -49.91 11.09
C PRO A 5 16.37 -49.86 9.56
N ARG A 6 15.90 -50.97 8.99
CA ARG A 6 15.80 -51.26 7.53
C ARG A 6 14.94 -50.23 6.73
N VAL A 7 14.23 -49.34 7.34
CA VAL A 7 13.36 -48.36 6.68
C VAL A 7 14.14 -47.22 6.01
N LEU A 8 15.36 -46.92 6.45
CA LEU A 8 16.16 -45.83 5.91
C LEU A 8 16.92 -46.19 4.61
N ARG A 9 16.94 -47.48 4.23
CA ARG A 9 17.63 -47.93 3.02
C ARG A 9 16.82 -47.76 1.71
N TRP A 10 15.51 -47.52 1.81
CA TRP A 10 14.67 -47.35 0.64
C TRP A 10 14.50 -45.89 0.18
N PHE A 11 14.81 -44.91 1.03
CA PHE A 11 14.73 -43.49 0.67
C PHE A 11 15.92 -43.00 -0.18
N VAL A 12 17.07 -43.64 -0.11
CA VAL A 12 18.26 -43.23 -0.89
C VAL A 12 18.24 -43.83 -2.30
N ALA A 13 17.54 -44.94 -2.51
CA ALA A 13 17.42 -45.55 -3.83
C ALA A 13 16.34 -44.92 -4.73
N GLY A 14 15.41 -44.16 -4.14
CA GLY A 14 14.31 -43.50 -4.88
C GLY A 14 14.68 -42.19 -5.57
N LEU A 15 15.68 -41.48 -5.07
CA LEU A 15 16.07 -40.16 -5.62
C LEU A 15 17.02 -40.25 -6.82
N GLY A 16 17.69 -41.40 -7.03
CA GLY A 16 18.58 -41.63 -8.17
C GLY A 16 17.86 -42.06 -9.45
N GLY A 17 16.63 -42.56 -9.33
CA GLY A 17 15.86 -43.11 -10.45
C GLY A 17 15.08 -42.12 -11.30
N VAL A 18 14.78 -40.96 -10.74
CA VAL A 18 13.93 -39.93 -11.43
C VAL A 18 14.78 -39.05 -12.37
N LEU A 19 16.05 -38.91 -12.13
CA LEU A 19 16.95 -38.09 -12.97
C LEU A 19 17.48 -38.79 -14.23
N VAL A 20 17.34 -40.12 -14.34
CA VAL A 20 17.78 -40.87 -15.54
C VAL A 20 16.65 -41.10 -16.54
N LEU A 21 15.40 -40.98 -16.12
CA LEU A 21 14.22 -41.22 -17.02
C LEU A 21 13.81 -39.95 -17.79
N THR A 22 14.25 -38.75 -17.42
CA THR A 22 14.00 -37.54 -18.17
C THR A 22 15.03 -37.24 -19.26
N GLY A 23 16.14 -37.94 -19.26
CA GLY A 23 17.21 -37.78 -20.28
C GLY A 23 17.10 -38.68 -21.52
N LEU A 24 16.21 -39.70 -21.54
CA LEU A 24 16.18 -40.71 -22.59
C LEU A 24 14.94 -40.66 -23.51
N LEU A 25 14.12 -39.65 -23.39
CA LEU A 25 12.90 -39.48 -24.19
C LEU A 25 13.01 -38.42 -25.30
N VAL A 26 14.23 -37.91 -25.58
CA VAL A 26 14.43 -36.85 -26.61
C VAL A 26 15.09 -37.37 -27.88
N ILE A 27 15.35 -38.67 -28.02
CA ILE A 27 15.96 -39.21 -29.27
C ILE A 27 15.12 -40.37 -29.81
N LYS A 28 13.98 -40.07 -30.43
CA LYS A 28 13.38 -40.76 -31.59
C LYS A 28 11.98 -40.18 -31.85
N GLY A 29 11.87 -39.42 -32.91
CA GLY A 29 10.60 -38.94 -33.45
C GLY A 29 10.82 -37.97 -34.58
N GLU A 30 10.83 -38.52 -35.78
CA GLU A 30 10.92 -37.77 -37.04
C GLU A 30 9.76 -36.78 -37.19
N GLY A 31 10.11 -35.55 -37.62
CA GLY A 31 9.37 -34.82 -38.62
C GLY A 31 7.94 -34.41 -38.35
N GLN A 32 7.67 -33.61 -37.34
CA GLN A 32 6.55 -32.63 -37.43
C GLN A 32 7.06 -31.27 -36.95
N ARG A 33 7.09 -30.32 -37.91
CA ARG A 33 7.31 -28.88 -37.60
C ARG A 33 6.15 -28.44 -36.69
N LEU A 34 6.42 -28.35 -35.41
CA LEU A 34 5.58 -27.53 -34.52
C LEU A 34 5.68 -26.08 -35.03
N GLN A 35 4.59 -25.61 -35.64
CA GLN A 35 4.38 -24.19 -35.80
C GLN A 35 4.40 -23.59 -34.39
N VAL A 36 5.48 -22.90 -34.09
CA VAL A 36 5.54 -22.00 -32.94
C VAL A 36 4.50 -20.92 -33.23
N LEU A 37 3.38 -20.99 -32.53
CA LEU A 37 2.48 -19.85 -32.41
C LEU A 37 3.34 -18.68 -31.89
N PRO A 38 3.26 -17.50 -32.53
CA PRO A 38 3.99 -16.36 -32.02
C PRO A 38 3.48 -16.13 -30.58
N ASP A 39 4.42 -16.20 -29.64
CA ASP A 39 4.20 -15.75 -28.29
C ASP A 39 3.46 -14.42 -28.36
N ALA A 40 2.29 -14.36 -27.78
CA ALA A 40 1.67 -13.11 -27.42
C ALA A 40 2.62 -12.47 -26.41
N THR A 41 3.63 -11.77 -26.95
CA THR A 41 4.39 -10.80 -26.21
C THR A 41 3.39 -9.80 -25.66
N ALA A 42 2.94 -10.07 -24.42
CA ALA A 42 2.34 -9.03 -23.61
C ALA A 42 3.34 -7.89 -23.69
N SER A 43 2.98 -6.88 -24.46
CA SER A 43 3.73 -5.63 -24.56
C SER A 43 3.77 -5.06 -23.15
N ALA A 44 4.80 -5.41 -22.41
CA ALA A 44 5.14 -4.70 -21.20
C ALA A 44 5.30 -3.26 -21.66
N LYS A 45 4.37 -2.40 -21.25
CA LYS A 45 4.48 -0.95 -21.40
C LYS A 45 5.90 -0.60 -20.94
N PRO A 46 6.71 0.09 -21.73
CA PRO A 46 8.08 0.38 -21.34
C PRO A 46 8.02 1.01 -19.95
N THR A 47 8.68 0.40 -19.00
CA THR A 47 8.99 1.02 -17.72
C THR A 47 9.66 2.33 -18.08
N GLU A 48 9.06 3.44 -17.72
CA GLU A 48 9.59 4.76 -17.96
C GLU A 48 11.01 4.77 -17.39
N THR A 49 11.98 4.76 -18.27
CA THR A 49 13.39 4.71 -17.91
C THR A 49 13.63 5.97 -17.10
N ALA A 50 13.96 5.83 -15.83
CA ALA A 50 14.30 6.96 -14.98
C ALA A 50 15.31 7.81 -15.73
N VAL A 51 14.97 9.08 -15.96
CA VAL A 51 15.85 10.03 -16.63
C VAL A 51 17.14 10.09 -15.82
N PRO A 52 18.30 9.72 -16.38
CA PRO A 52 19.54 9.77 -15.65
C PRO A 52 19.79 11.21 -15.18
N GLY A 53 19.86 11.44 -13.88
CA GLY A 53 20.20 12.72 -13.28
C GLY A 53 19.13 13.42 -12.45
N LYS A 54 17.88 12.93 -12.40
CA LYS A 54 16.91 13.47 -11.45
C LYS A 54 17.09 12.81 -10.08
N GLN A 55 17.60 13.58 -9.13
CA GLN A 55 17.74 13.14 -7.76
C GLN A 55 16.36 12.95 -7.12
N LEU A 56 16.08 11.73 -6.63
CA LEU A 56 14.83 11.43 -5.92
C LEU A 56 14.74 12.21 -4.62
N SER A 57 13.59 12.79 -4.36
CA SER A 57 13.32 13.54 -3.13
C SER A 57 12.30 12.86 -2.22
N ASN A 58 11.33 12.14 -2.80
CA ASN A 58 10.24 11.53 -2.05
C ASN A 58 9.99 10.09 -2.51
N LEU A 59 10.21 9.14 -1.60
CA LEU A 59 9.97 7.71 -1.81
C LEU A 59 8.83 7.23 -0.92
N LEU A 60 7.81 6.63 -1.49
CA LEU A 60 6.80 5.89 -0.73
C LEU A 60 7.35 4.49 -0.42
N LEU A 61 7.45 4.18 0.85
CA LEU A 61 7.85 2.86 1.34
C LEU A 61 6.63 2.20 2.00
N ALA A 62 6.23 1.04 1.48
CA ALA A 62 5.14 0.24 2.04
C ALA A 62 5.64 -1.15 2.43
N VAL A 63 5.23 -1.62 3.59
CA VAL A 63 5.52 -2.97 4.08
C VAL A 63 4.24 -3.77 4.11
N THR A 64 4.27 -4.96 3.48
CA THR A 64 3.09 -5.82 3.34
C THR A 64 3.27 -7.17 4.07
N ASP A 65 2.17 -7.84 4.37
CA ASP A 65 2.19 -9.24 4.77
C ASP A 65 2.37 -10.17 3.54
N ARG A 66 2.34 -11.49 3.79
CA ARG A 66 2.45 -12.51 2.72
C ARG A 66 1.26 -12.50 1.75
N LYS A 67 0.11 -11.98 2.17
CA LYS A 67 -1.09 -11.83 1.34
C LYS A 67 -1.12 -10.48 0.62
N GLY A 68 -0.13 -9.59 0.90
CA GLY A 68 0.06 -8.26 0.38
C GLY A 68 -0.82 -7.19 0.97
N LYS A 69 -1.48 -7.50 2.06
CA LYS A 69 -2.11 -6.47 2.86
C LYS A 69 -1.02 -5.51 3.34
N THR A 70 -1.17 -4.21 3.10
CA THR A 70 -0.24 -3.21 3.63
C THR A 70 -0.39 -3.14 5.14
N LEU A 71 0.70 -3.47 5.80
CA LEU A 71 0.80 -3.40 7.25
C LEU A 71 1.18 -1.98 7.70
N ALA A 72 2.04 -1.33 6.94
CA ALA A 72 2.53 0.00 7.28
C ALA A 72 3.03 0.71 6.02
N ALA A 73 2.88 2.03 5.98
CA ALA A 73 3.37 2.87 4.88
C ALA A 73 3.95 4.18 5.41
N THR A 74 5.01 4.67 4.77
CA THR A 74 5.62 5.96 5.09
C THR A 74 6.22 6.58 3.83
N ILE A 75 6.16 7.90 3.72
CA ILE A 75 6.90 8.66 2.73
C ILE A 75 8.23 9.03 3.38
N VAL A 76 9.32 8.62 2.77
CA VAL A 76 10.67 9.06 3.10
C VAL A 76 10.93 10.27 2.24
N SER A 77 10.93 11.44 2.85
CA SER A 77 11.15 12.71 2.17
C SER A 77 12.53 13.25 2.54
N ARG A 78 13.28 13.61 1.51
CA ARG A 78 14.47 14.40 1.67
C ARG A 78 14.03 15.83 1.88
N GLY A 79 14.18 16.36 3.07
CA GLY A 79 13.82 17.73 3.36
C GLY A 79 14.51 18.73 2.41
N SER A 80 14.14 19.97 2.47
CA SER A 80 14.70 21.05 1.64
C SER A 80 16.24 21.21 1.77
N SER A 81 16.84 20.57 2.78
CA SER A 81 18.28 20.44 2.94
C SER A 81 18.69 18.98 2.91
N ASN A 82 19.79 18.64 2.20
CA ASN A 82 20.34 17.29 2.11
C ASN A 82 20.78 16.68 3.47
N SER A 83 20.61 17.40 4.56
CA SER A 83 21.01 17.01 5.92
C SER A 83 19.84 16.66 6.82
N HIS A 84 18.63 16.49 6.27
CA HIS A 84 17.42 16.23 7.04
C HIS A 84 16.52 15.20 6.34
N ILE A 85 15.89 14.34 7.12
CA ILE A 85 14.91 13.36 6.64
C ILE A 85 13.57 13.61 7.32
N ASP A 86 12.53 13.70 6.54
CA ASP A 86 11.16 13.70 7.02
C ASP A 86 10.52 12.33 6.76
N LEU A 87 10.06 11.66 7.79
CA LEU A 87 9.27 10.45 7.71
C LEU A 87 7.81 10.80 7.90
N VAL A 88 7.01 10.65 6.85
CA VAL A 88 5.58 10.96 6.87
C VAL A 88 4.79 9.67 6.79
N SER A 89 4.28 9.21 7.91
CA SER A 89 3.52 7.97 8.01
C SER A 89 2.12 8.10 7.45
N ILE A 90 1.65 7.03 6.84
CA ILE A 90 0.31 6.92 6.31
C ILE A 90 -0.38 5.74 7.01
N ASP A 91 -1.54 6.00 7.59
CA ASP A 91 -2.35 4.94 8.18
C ASP A 91 -2.88 4.01 7.07
N PRO A 92 -2.73 2.68 7.17
CA PRO A 92 -3.26 1.75 6.18
C PRO A 92 -4.78 1.79 6.00
N ASN A 93 -5.53 2.34 6.96
CA ASN A 93 -6.96 2.55 6.83
C ASN A 93 -7.32 3.79 6.00
N VAL A 94 -6.34 4.57 5.57
CA VAL A 94 -6.54 5.72 4.68
C VAL A 94 -7.10 5.25 3.34
N VAL A 95 -8.20 5.87 2.94
CA VAL A 95 -8.83 5.64 1.63
C VAL A 95 -8.04 6.38 0.55
N VAL A 96 -7.68 5.63 -0.48
CA VAL A 96 -7.01 6.12 -1.69
C VAL A 96 -7.82 5.73 -2.92
N ASP A 97 -7.77 6.56 -3.96
CA ASP A 97 -8.44 6.28 -5.24
C ASP A 97 -7.45 5.66 -6.22
N LEU A 98 -7.74 4.42 -6.59
CA LEU A 98 -6.96 3.68 -7.58
C LEU A 98 -7.68 3.78 -8.93
N ASP A 99 -7.20 4.59 -9.81
CA ASP A 99 -7.76 4.98 -11.11
C ASP A 99 -8.63 3.88 -11.79
N THR A 100 -8.12 2.66 -11.88
CA THR A 100 -8.81 1.55 -12.54
C THR A 100 -9.65 0.66 -11.61
N LEU A 101 -9.38 0.68 -10.31
CA LEU A 101 -9.98 -0.20 -9.31
C LEU A 101 -10.98 0.50 -8.40
N GLY A 102 -10.99 1.85 -8.44
CA GLY A 102 -11.80 2.67 -7.55
C GLY A 102 -11.16 2.83 -6.18
N MET A 103 -11.94 3.35 -5.23
CA MET A 103 -11.41 3.64 -3.91
C MET A 103 -11.35 2.40 -3.02
N ALA A 104 -10.23 2.28 -2.33
CA ALA A 104 -10.01 1.24 -1.36
C ALA A 104 -9.17 1.80 -0.21
N ASN A 105 -9.11 1.14 0.94
CA ASN A 105 -8.14 1.52 1.94
C ASN A 105 -6.73 1.07 1.51
N LEU A 106 -5.72 1.85 1.88
CA LEU A 106 -4.33 1.56 1.52
C LEU A 106 -3.90 0.15 1.98
N GLY A 107 -4.44 -0.34 3.10
CA GLY A 107 -4.17 -1.67 3.63
C GLY A 107 -4.59 -2.81 2.71
N SER A 108 -5.58 -2.61 1.85
CA SER A 108 -6.10 -3.66 0.95
C SER A 108 -5.57 -3.58 -0.48
N THR A 109 -4.82 -2.51 -0.85
CA THR A 109 -4.55 -2.17 -2.25
C THR A 109 -3.27 -2.72 -2.85
N THR A 110 -2.32 -3.15 -2.07
CA THR A 110 -0.93 -3.28 -2.50
C THR A 110 -0.56 -4.56 -3.25
N LEU A 111 -1.31 -5.65 -3.14
CA LEU A 111 -1.00 -6.88 -3.88
C LEU A 111 -1.59 -6.92 -5.28
N GLU A 112 -2.82 -6.50 -5.40
CA GLU A 112 -3.57 -6.55 -6.66
C GLU A 112 -3.27 -5.34 -7.54
N SER A 113 -2.73 -4.27 -6.93
CA SER A 113 -2.41 -3.03 -7.61
C SER A 113 -0.93 -2.96 -7.97
N SER A 114 -0.62 -2.44 -9.15
CA SER A 114 0.77 -2.14 -9.46
C SER A 114 1.29 -1.04 -8.52
N PRO A 115 2.58 -1.05 -8.16
CA PRO A 115 3.17 0.02 -7.33
C PRO A 115 2.95 1.43 -7.89
N ASN A 116 2.85 1.59 -9.22
CA ASN A 116 2.54 2.87 -9.87
C ASN A 116 1.14 3.38 -9.50
N LEU A 117 0.11 2.51 -9.53
CA LEU A 117 -1.24 2.91 -9.14
C LEU A 117 -1.31 3.36 -7.68
N VAL A 118 -0.58 2.68 -6.79
CA VAL A 118 -0.50 3.05 -5.38
C VAL A 118 0.24 4.38 -5.21
N GLN A 119 1.33 4.59 -5.96
CA GLN A 119 2.08 5.85 -5.99
C GLN A 119 1.19 7.02 -6.34
N ASP A 120 0.48 6.92 -7.47
CA ASP A 120 -0.38 7.99 -7.99
C ASP A 120 -1.54 8.26 -7.03
N ALA A 121 -2.20 7.21 -6.54
CA ALA A 121 -3.31 7.32 -5.60
C ALA A 121 -2.89 7.98 -4.27
N VAL A 122 -1.75 7.60 -3.72
CA VAL A 122 -1.22 8.22 -2.49
C VAL A 122 -0.79 9.65 -2.75
N SER A 123 -0.13 9.93 -3.88
CA SER A 123 0.28 11.29 -4.26
C SER A 123 -0.92 12.23 -4.38
N ILE A 124 -1.98 11.78 -5.07
CA ILE A 124 -3.23 12.54 -5.21
C ILE A 124 -3.91 12.75 -3.85
N ALA A 125 -4.02 11.69 -3.05
CA ALA A 125 -4.71 11.77 -1.77
C ALA A 125 -4.00 12.68 -0.76
N THR A 126 -2.67 12.61 -0.71
CA THR A 126 -1.86 13.31 0.29
C THR A 126 -1.31 14.65 -0.18
N GLY A 127 -1.18 14.85 -1.49
CA GLY A 127 -0.54 16.02 -2.09
C GLY A 127 1.00 15.99 -2.05
N PHE A 128 1.60 14.89 -1.60
CA PHE A 128 3.05 14.73 -1.68
C PHE A 128 3.46 14.33 -3.10
N PRO A 129 4.47 14.98 -3.71
CA PRO A 129 5.01 14.59 -5.00
C PRO A 129 5.86 13.32 -4.83
N ILE A 130 5.23 12.15 -4.90
CA ILE A 130 5.92 10.86 -4.76
C ILE A 130 6.58 10.51 -6.08
N GLU A 131 7.90 10.39 -6.08
CA GLU A 131 8.72 10.14 -7.27
C GLU A 131 9.05 8.66 -7.46
N GLY A 132 8.90 7.86 -6.40
CA GLY A 132 9.11 6.43 -6.44
C GLY A 132 8.36 5.71 -5.33
N THR A 133 8.09 4.43 -5.56
CA THR A 133 7.45 3.55 -4.57
C THR A 133 8.24 2.27 -4.44
N LEU A 134 8.51 1.87 -3.20
CA LEU A 134 9.10 0.60 -2.83
C LEU A 134 8.13 -0.16 -1.93
N VAL A 135 7.60 -1.26 -2.45
CA VAL A 135 6.74 -2.19 -1.70
C VAL A 135 7.54 -3.42 -1.31
N MET A 136 7.68 -3.65 -0.03
CA MET A 136 8.41 -4.78 0.53
C MET A 136 7.49 -5.68 1.34
N GLN A 137 7.65 -6.99 1.21
CA GLN A 137 7.06 -7.88 2.20
C GLN A 137 7.83 -7.78 3.53
N ARG A 138 7.15 -8.08 4.65
CA ARG A 138 7.81 -8.09 5.96
C ARG A 138 9.09 -8.94 5.97
N LEU A 139 9.08 -10.06 5.23
CA LEU A 139 10.26 -10.92 5.11
C LEU A 139 11.42 -10.21 4.37
N SER A 140 11.12 -9.38 3.37
CA SER A 140 12.14 -8.59 2.67
C SER A 140 12.73 -7.51 3.57
N LEU A 141 11.90 -6.87 4.39
CA LEU A 141 12.37 -5.92 5.41
C LEU A 141 13.28 -6.63 6.43
N ALA A 142 12.91 -7.83 6.86
CA ALA A 142 13.75 -8.65 7.74
C ALA A 142 15.10 -8.96 7.06
N GLY A 143 15.09 -9.44 5.83
CA GLY A 143 16.31 -9.74 5.07
C GLY A 143 17.21 -8.52 4.84
N LEU A 144 16.63 -7.35 4.61
CA LEU A 144 17.38 -6.08 4.53
C LEU A 144 18.12 -5.79 5.83
N ILE A 145 17.42 -5.91 6.95
CA ILE A 145 17.98 -5.63 8.28
C ILE A 145 19.05 -6.67 8.65
N ASP A 146 18.82 -7.94 8.36
CA ASP A 146 19.83 -8.98 8.57
C ASP A 146 21.07 -8.77 7.67
N GLY A 147 20.86 -8.34 6.42
CA GLY A 147 21.93 -8.03 5.47
C GLY A 147 22.87 -6.91 5.90
N ILE A 148 22.38 -5.99 6.74
CA ILE A 148 23.19 -4.92 7.34
C ILE A 148 23.70 -5.27 8.75
N GLY A 149 23.43 -6.48 9.24
CA GLY A 149 23.92 -6.98 10.54
C GLY A 149 23.00 -6.63 11.72
N GLY A 150 21.72 -6.35 11.48
CA GLY A 150 20.76 -5.91 12.51
C GLY A 150 20.77 -4.41 12.72
N ILE A 151 19.90 -3.94 13.64
CA ILE A 151 19.74 -2.53 13.95
C ILE A 151 19.65 -2.27 15.45
N GLU A 152 20.13 -1.10 15.89
CA GLU A 152 19.96 -0.61 17.25
C GLU A 152 18.69 0.24 17.34
N VAL A 153 17.76 -0.14 18.22
CA VAL A 153 16.55 0.65 18.46
C VAL A 153 16.41 1.03 19.94
N GLN A 154 15.76 2.15 20.18
CA GLN A 154 15.32 2.56 21.50
C GLN A 154 13.82 2.26 21.62
N SER A 155 13.48 1.15 22.28
CA SER A 155 12.07 0.81 22.51
C SER A 155 11.47 1.63 23.66
N ALA A 156 10.29 2.19 23.42
CA ALA A 156 9.58 2.98 24.44
C ALA A 156 8.93 2.11 25.53
N GLY A 157 8.63 0.86 25.21
CA GLY A 157 7.99 -0.11 26.12
C GLY A 157 8.32 -1.53 25.70
N ASP A 158 7.87 -2.48 26.49
CA ASP A 158 7.98 -3.90 26.14
C ASP A 158 7.02 -4.23 25.00
N PHE A 159 7.47 -5.06 24.08
CA PHE A 159 6.70 -5.54 22.94
C PHE A 159 6.84 -7.06 22.88
N VAL A 160 5.71 -7.75 22.85
CA VAL A 160 5.66 -9.21 22.75
C VAL A 160 4.67 -9.60 21.68
N VAL A 161 5.11 -10.49 20.79
CA VAL A 161 4.23 -11.09 19.79
C VAL A 161 4.50 -12.59 19.70
N SER A 162 3.42 -13.36 19.55
CA SER A 162 3.50 -14.81 19.33
C SER A 162 2.89 -15.13 17.97
N PRO A 163 3.71 -15.10 16.90
CA PRO A 163 3.22 -15.43 15.57
C PRO A 163 2.83 -16.91 15.52
N ILE A 164 1.80 -17.23 14.72
CA ILE A 164 1.34 -18.62 14.59
C ILE A 164 2.43 -19.47 13.93
N GLY A 165 2.88 -20.51 14.63
CA GLY A 165 3.91 -21.44 14.13
C GLY A 165 5.36 -20.94 14.24
N GLU A 166 5.59 -19.82 14.88
CA GLU A 166 6.92 -19.26 15.12
C GLU A 166 7.15 -19.07 16.65
N PRO A 167 8.39 -19.02 17.12
CA PRO A 167 8.68 -18.69 18.51
C PRO A 167 8.20 -17.28 18.88
N PRO A 168 7.85 -17.03 20.13
CA PRO A 168 7.52 -15.69 20.59
C PRO A 168 8.69 -14.73 20.41
N ILE A 169 8.40 -13.51 19.99
CA ILE A 169 9.35 -12.44 19.75
C ILE A 169 9.20 -11.42 20.86
N TYR A 170 10.32 -11.09 21.50
CA TYR A 170 10.39 -10.14 22.60
C TYR A 170 11.28 -8.97 22.20
N VAL A 171 10.80 -7.74 22.45
CA VAL A 171 11.61 -6.52 22.41
C VAL A 171 11.35 -5.77 23.71
N PHE A 172 12.36 -5.70 24.56
CA PHE A 172 12.23 -5.06 25.86
C PHE A 172 12.38 -3.54 25.76
N LYS A 173 11.84 -2.85 26.73
CA LYS A 173 12.03 -1.41 26.88
C LYS A 173 13.53 -1.06 26.97
N GLY A 174 13.92 0.03 26.32
CA GLY A 174 15.29 0.52 26.33
C GLY A 174 16.03 0.25 25.02
N ARG A 175 17.36 0.35 25.07
CA ARG A 175 18.23 0.11 23.91
C ARG A 175 18.34 -1.39 23.64
N GLN A 176 18.02 -1.78 22.42
CA GLN A 176 18.01 -3.18 21.98
C GLN A 176 18.69 -3.30 20.61
N HIS A 177 19.48 -4.35 20.45
CA HIS A 177 19.90 -4.81 19.13
C HIS A 177 18.85 -5.79 18.60
N LEU A 178 18.27 -5.49 17.44
CA LEU A 178 17.25 -6.34 16.82
C LEU A 178 17.78 -6.94 15.53
N ASP A 179 17.58 -8.24 15.38
CA ASP A 179 17.71 -8.91 14.08
C ASP A 179 16.53 -8.54 13.15
N GLY A 180 16.60 -8.98 11.89
CA GLY A 180 15.57 -8.65 10.90
C GLY A 180 14.19 -9.17 11.28
N THR A 181 14.10 -10.38 11.85
CA THR A 181 12.83 -10.97 12.30
C THR A 181 12.22 -10.12 13.42
N GLN A 182 12.97 -9.84 14.47
CA GLN A 182 12.52 -9.02 15.59
C GLN A 182 12.10 -7.63 15.12
N ALA A 183 12.93 -6.96 14.34
CA ALA A 183 12.70 -5.61 13.85
C ALA A 183 11.45 -5.53 12.94
N SER A 184 11.28 -6.52 12.04
CA SER A 184 10.14 -6.54 11.12
C SER A 184 8.80 -6.76 11.83
N TYR A 185 8.77 -7.62 12.84
CA TYR A 185 7.58 -7.79 13.68
C TYR A 185 7.31 -6.57 14.54
N TYR A 186 8.35 -6.02 15.18
CA TYR A 186 8.24 -4.80 15.99
C TYR A 186 7.68 -3.62 15.18
N ALA A 187 8.09 -3.48 13.92
CA ALA A 187 7.63 -2.42 13.03
C ALA A 187 6.19 -2.60 12.53
N THR A 188 5.70 -3.83 12.39
CA THR A 188 4.49 -4.10 11.59
C THR A 188 3.35 -4.77 12.35
N PHE A 189 3.59 -5.33 13.52
CA PHE A 189 2.55 -6.01 14.28
C PHE A 189 1.82 -5.02 15.21
N ILE A 190 0.51 -5.19 15.36
CA ILE A 190 -0.31 -4.47 16.36
C ILE A 190 -0.54 -5.42 17.54
N GLN A 191 -0.21 -4.97 18.74
CA GLN A 191 -0.56 -5.71 19.96
C GLN A 191 -2.04 -5.54 20.30
N GLU A 192 -2.59 -6.46 21.06
CA GLU A 192 -3.97 -6.35 21.53
C GLU A 192 -4.17 -5.08 22.36
N GLY A 193 -5.20 -4.30 22.01
CA GLY A 193 -5.49 -3.01 22.64
C GLY A 193 -4.58 -1.86 22.22
N GLU A 194 -3.67 -2.08 21.25
CA GLU A 194 -2.77 -1.05 20.76
C GLU A 194 -3.42 -0.26 19.60
N GLU A 195 -3.22 1.04 19.62
CA GLU A 195 -3.65 1.92 18.51
C GLU A 195 -2.66 1.88 17.34
N GLU A 196 -3.16 2.09 16.13
CA GLU A 196 -2.39 2.14 14.88
C GLU A 196 -1.20 3.12 14.94
N ILE A 197 -1.36 4.24 15.66
CA ILE A 197 -0.30 5.23 15.82
C ILE A 197 0.93 4.70 16.56
N ALA A 198 0.76 3.75 17.47
CA ALA A 198 1.89 3.15 18.19
C ALA A 198 2.71 2.26 17.25
N ARG A 199 2.06 1.45 16.40
CA ARG A 199 2.72 0.69 15.33
C ARG A 199 3.46 1.61 14.37
N THR A 200 2.83 2.69 13.94
CA THR A 200 3.44 3.70 13.07
C THR A 200 4.72 4.30 13.68
N LYS A 201 4.71 4.60 14.97
CA LYS A 201 5.90 5.08 15.68
C LYS A 201 7.02 4.04 15.70
N ARG A 202 6.69 2.75 15.90
CA ARG A 202 7.68 1.68 15.86
C ARG A 202 8.26 1.49 14.45
N LEU A 203 7.43 1.52 13.40
CA LEU A 203 7.92 1.50 12.02
C LEU A 203 8.94 2.62 11.77
N ASN A 204 8.62 3.85 12.14
CA ASN A 204 9.51 4.98 11.97
C ASN A 204 10.81 4.84 12.77
N THR A 205 10.75 4.21 13.93
CA THR A 205 11.95 3.89 14.73
C THR A 205 12.83 2.88 14.00
N VAL A 206 12.25 1.80 13.50
CA VAL A 206 12.96 0.77 12.73
C VAL A 206 13.53 1.36 11.44
N LEU A 207 12.76 2.14 10.68
CA LEU A 207 13.25 2.77 9.45
C LEU A 207 14.40 3.73 9.71
N SER A 208 14.30 4.57 10.73
CA SER A 208 15.39 5.48 11.11
C SER A 208 16.66 4.71 11.48
N ALA A 209 16.53 3.64 12.26
CA ALA A 209 17.65 2.79 12.63
C ALA A 209 18.25 2.07 11.42
N THR A 210 17.41 1.54 10.53
CA THR A 210 17.83 0.89 9.28
C THR A 210 18.60 1.86 8.41
N LEU A 211 18.07 3.06 8.16
CA LEU A 211 18.74 4.10 7.36
C LEU A 211 20.10 4.48 7.95
N SER A 212 20.21 4.55 9.29
CA SER A 212 21.47 4.88 9.95
C SER A 212 22.50 3.77 9.89
N ALA A 213 22.09 2.52 9.71
CA ALA A 213 22.92 1.34 9.66
C ALA A 213 23.30 0.92 8.23
N LEU A 214 22.72 1.58 7.20
CA LEU A 214 23.03 1.27 5.81
C LEU A 214 24.52 1.48 5.50
N PRO A 215 25.13 0.60 4.66
CA PRO A 215 26.49 0.79 4.20
C PRO A 215 26.67 2.13 3.49
N GLN A 216 27.79 2.79 3.72
CA GLN A 216 28.17 4.03 3.01
C GLN A 216 28.81 3.77 1.65
N ASP A 217 29.21 2.55 1.42
CA ASP A 217 29.76 2.10 0.14
C ASP A 217 28.62 1.77 -0.84
N SER A 218 28.65 2.37 -2.02
CA SER A 218 27.61 2.25 -3.04
C SER A 218 27.45 0.83 -3.57
N GLN A 219 28.56 0.13 -3.74
CA GLN A 219 28.53 -1.24 -4.23
C GLN A 219 27.87 -2.16 -3.21
N ARG A 220 28.29 -2.09 -1.95
CA ARG A 220 27.73 -2.90 -0.86
C ARG A 220 26.26 -2.57 -0.61
N LEU A 221 25.88 -1.29 -0.67
CA LEU A 221 24.48 -0.90 -0.57
C LEU A 221 23.66 -1.44 -1.76
N GLY A 222 24.19 -1.35 -2.98
CA GLY A 222 23.57 -1.93 -4.17
C GLY A 222 23.38 -3.45 -4.03
N GLU A 223 24.34 -4.17 -3.49
CA GLU A 223 24.25 -5.61 -3.20
C GLU A 223 23.13 -5.91 -2.19
N VAL A 224 23.09 -5.16 -1.08
CA VAL A 224 22.05 -5.29 -0.04
C VAL A 224 20.64 -5.01 -0.62
N ILE A 225 20.48 -3.95 -1.41
CA ILE A 225 19.18 -3.62 -2.02
C ILE A 225 18.81 -4.65 -3.10
N THR A 226 19.78 -5.13 -3.88
CA THR A 226 19.55 -6.17 -4.89
C THR A 226 19.14 -7.50 -4.24
N ALA A 227 19.70 -7.81 -3.07
CA ALA A 227 19.33 -9.00 -2.31
C ALA A 227 17.90 -8.98 -1.78
N LEU A 228 17.23 -7.82 -1.75
CA LEU A 228 15.76 -7.75 -1.51
C LEU A 228 14.98 -8.54 -2.56
N GLY A 229 15.57 -8.75 -3.73
CA GLY A 229 15.17 -9.71 -4.74
C GLY A 229 13.74 -9.52 -5.26
N THR A 230 13.15 -10.63 -5.68
CA THR A 230 11.79 -10.69 -6.26
C THR A 230 10.67 -10.43 -5.25
N ILE A 231 10.99 -10.30 -3.95
CA ILE A 231 10.02 -10.10 -2.87
C ILE A 231 9.72 -8.61 -2.65
N ALA A 232 10.51 -7.71 -3.24
CA ALA A 232 10.24 -6.27 -3.27
C ALA A 232 9.81 -5.84 -4.68
N ARG A 233 8.87 -4.91 -4.76
CA ARG A 233 8.42 -4.29 -6.02
C ARG A 233 8.70 -2.81 -5.96
N SER A 234 9.21 -2.25 -7.05
CA SER A 234 9.52 -0.83 -7.14
C SER A 234 9.03 -0.23 -8.44
N THR A 235 8.68 1.06 -8.41
CA THR A 235 8.39 1.86 -9.61
C THR A 235 9.65 2.46 -10.20
N ILE A 236 10.77 2.41 -9.48
CA ILE A 236 12.06 2.98 -9.87
C ILE A 236 13.14 1.90 -9.88
N PRO A 237 14.19 2.06 -10.70
CA PRO A 237 15.30 1.12 -10.73
C PRO A 237 16.02 1.01 -9.39
N THR A 238 16.51 -0.18 -9.08
CA THR A 238 17.32 -0.46 -7.86
C THR A 238 18.47 0.53 -7.67
N PRO A 239 19.25 0.92 -8.70
CA PRO A 239 20.29 1.93 -8.53
C PRO A 239 19.79 3.26 -8.01
N SER A 240 18.63 3.73 -8.48
CA SER A 240 18.05 5.00 -8.02
C SER A 240 17.63 4.96 -6.54
N ILE A 241 17.18 3.79 -6.05
CA ILE A 241 16.90 3.58 -4.62
C ILE A 241 18.23 3.62 -3.84
N ALA A 242 19.24 2.95 -4.34
CA ALA A 242 20.57 2.94 -3.72
C ALA A 242 21.15 4.36 -3.65
N ASP A 243 21.06 5.12 -4.73
CA ASP A 243 21.52 6.51 -4.79
C ASP A 243 20.80 7.39 -3.76
N LEU A 244 19.46 7.26 -3.65
CA LEU A 244 18.71 7.98 -2.62
C LEU A 244 19.20 7.65 -1.21
N PHE A 245 19.36 6.37 -0.92
CA PHE A 245 19.80 5.94 0.41
C PHE A 245 21.23 6.35 0.71
N LEU A 246 22.13 6.33 -0.28
CA LEU A 246 23.49 6.85 -0.15
C LEU A 246 23.49 8.34 0.14
N ASP A 247 22.71 9.10 -0.59
CA ASP A 247 22.59 10.55 -0.37
C ASP A 247 22.09 10.87 1.04
N LEU A 248 21.05 10.16 1.49
CA LEU A 248 20.54 10.32 2.85
C LEU A 248 21.58 9.95 3.92
N ASN A 249 22.42 8.95 3.63
CA ASN A 249 23.46 8.49 4.56
C ASN A 249 24.69 9.40 4.54
N SER A 250 25.18 9.80 3.34
CA SER A 250 26.37 10.62 3.17
C SER A 250 26.23 12.01 3.81
N GLY A 251 25.03 12.61 3.74
CA GLY A 251 24.70 13.88 4.39
C GLY A 251 24.52 13.81 5.90
N ASN A 252 24.65 12.61 6.51
CA ASN A 252 24.24 12.37 7.90
C ASN A 252 22.79 12.80 8.19
N ALA A 253 21.94 12.80 7.17
CA ALA A 253 20.55 13.26 7.28
C ALA A 253 19.75 12.47 8.31
N TRP A 254 20.09 11.19 8.51
CA TRP A 254 19.48 10.32 9.52
C TRP A 254 19.72 10.80 10.97
N LYS A 255 20.69 11.68 11.22
CA LYS A 255 20.89 12.33 12.54
C LYS A 255 19.83 13.38 12.84
N SER A 256 19.18 13.90 11.80
CA SER A 256 18.11 14.89 11.89
C SER A 256 16.84 14.36 11.23
N VAL A 257 16.13 13.46 11.92
CA VAL A 257 14.89 12.83 11.42
C VAL A 257 13.69 13.46 12.11
N SER A 258 12.84 14.11 11.33
CA SER A 258 11.51 14.54 11.78
C SER A 258 10.46 13.49 11.41
N ARG A 259 9.45 13.36 12.27
CA ARG A 259 8.39 12.37 12.11
C ARG A 259 7.05 13.04 12.07
N TYR A 260 6.30 12.78 11.03
CA TYR A 260 4.98 13.31 10.79
C TYR A 260 3.99 12.17 10.50
N SER A 261 2.72 12.46 10.56
CA SER A 261 1.67 11.59 10.06
C SER A 261 0.82 12.38 9.08
N VAL A 262 0.35 11.73 8.03
CA VAL A 262 -0.65 12.31 7.13
C VAL A 262 -1.87 12.66 7.97
N PRO A 263 -2.31 13.93 7.96
CA PRO A 263 -3.49 14.34 8.71
C PRO A 263 -4.73 13.62 8.20
N THR A 264 -5.45 12.94 9.09
CA THR A 264 -6.65 12.19 8.75
C THR A 264 -7.84 12.68 9.55
N VAL A 265 -9.03 12.41 9.03
CA VAL A 265 -10.31 12.66 9.71
C VAL A 265 -10.98 11.30 9.89
N ALA A 266 -11.37 10.99 11.11
CA ALA A 266 -12.15 9.79 11.36
C ALA A 266 -13.48 9.87 10.62
N SER A 267 -13.88 8.76 10.03
CA SER A 267 -15.20 8.62 9.43
C SER A 267 -16.21 8.27 10.53
N ASP A 268 -17.04 9.21 10.90
CA ASP A 268 -18.17 8.97 11.81
C ASP A 268 -19.34 8.35 11.05
N MET A 269 -19.24 7.05 10.75
CA MET A 269 -20.29 6.32 10.03
C MET A 269 -20.73 5.09 10.80
N SER A 270 -21.84 5.24 11.53
CA SER A 270 -22.55 4.14 12.18
C SER A 270 -23.14 3.09 11.22
N GLU A 271 -23.11 3.35 9.91
CA GLU A 271 -23.69 2.46 8.88
C GLU A 271 -22.65 1.73 8.03
N VAL A 272 -21.35 2.03 8.18
CA VAL A 272 -20.26 1.28 7.53
C VAL A 272 -19.82 0.15 8.46
N PRO A 273 -19.43 -1.04 7.95
CA PRO A 273 -18.83 -2.06 8.79
C PRO A 273 -17.69 -1.49 9.63
N THR A 274 -17.42 -2.12 10.75
CA THR A 274 -16.48 -1.72 11.80
C THR A 274 -15.04 -1.38 11.37
N ASP A 275 -14.75 -1.41 10.09
CA ASP A 275 -13.48 -0.95 9.54
C ASP A 275 -13.45 0.58 9.63
N THR A 276 -12.53 1.06 10.44
CA THR A 276 -12.24 2.48 10.64
C THR A 276 -11.57 3.04 9.39
N TRP A 277 -12.35 3.33 8.36
CA TRP A 277 -11.85 4.01 7.18
C TRP A 277 -11.52 5.45 7.54
N LEU A 278 -10.31 5.87 7.21
CA LEU A 278 -9.82 7.21 7.45
C LEU A 278 -9.80 7.99 6.14
N ARG A 279 -10.18 9.23 6.20
CA ARG A 279 -10.07 10.17 5.09
C ARG A 279 -8.89 11.11 5.34
N VAL A 280 -8.09 11.36 4.33
CA VAL A 280 -7.04 12.40 4.41
C VAL A 280 -7.71 13.76 4.57
N SER A 281 -7.29 14.52 5.57
CA SER A 281 -7.61 15.95 5.68
C SER A 281 -6.83 16.71 4.61
N ARG A 282 -7.40 16.84 3.41
CA ARG A 282 -6.71 17.35 2.23
C ARG A 282 -6.00 18.69 2.49
N ARG A 283 -6.69 19.66 3.04
CA ARG A 283 -6.11 20.99 3.35
C ARG A 283 -4.90 20.89 4.27
N ALA A 284 -5.00 20.11 5.34
CA ALA A 284 -3.90 19.95 6.29
C ALA A 284 -2.76 19.13 5.69
N SER A 285 -3.06 18.12 4.87
CA SER A 285 -2.06 17.30 4.20
C SER A 285 -1.31 18.08 3.12
N LEU A 286 -2.01 18.88 2.31
CA LEU A 286 -1.40 19.78 1.33
C LEU A 286 -0.48 20.81 2.01
N ALA A 287 -0.91 21.41 3.12
CA ALA A 287 -0.06 22.33 3.88
C ALA A 287 1.19 21.64 4.43
N LEU A 288 1.06 20.39 4.89
CA LEU A 288 2.21 19.59 5.32
C LEU A 288 3.14 19.27 4.14
N ALA A 289 2.61 18.81 3.01
CA ALA A 289 3.39 18.53 1.82
C ALA A 289 4.15 19.78 1.33
N GLN A 290 3.49 20.92 1.22
CA GLN A 290 4.11 22.19 0.85
C GLN A 290 5.22 22.58 1.84
N LYS A 291 4.97 22.45 3.14
CA LYS A 291 5.97 22.76 4.17
C LYS A 291 7.23 21.92 4.04
N LEU A 292 7.08 20.62 3.77
CA LEU A 292 8.21 19.68 3.76
C LEU A 292 8.93 19.61 2.41
N THR A 293 8.20 19.73 1.30
CA THR A 293 8.77 19.56 -0.04
C THR A 293 9.00 20.88 -0.78
N GLY A 294 8.45 21.98 -0.29
CA GLY A 294 8.46 23.26 -1.00
C GLY A 294 7.63 23.27 -2.28
N ALA A 295 6.97 22.17 -2.62
CA ALA A 295 6.16 22.06 -3.82
C ALA A 295 4.95 22.99 -3.72
N THR A 296 4.75 23.83 -4.73
CA THR A 296 3.52 24.59 -4.91
C THR A 296 2.44 23.62 -5.38
N VAL A 297 1.61 23.16 -4.45
CA VAL A 297 0.46 22.35 -4.78
C VAL A 297 -0.67 23.29 -5.14
N SER A 298 -1.27 23.10 -6.31
CA SER A 298 -2.49 23.83 -6.68
C SER A 298 -3.56 23.57 -5.63
N THR A 299 -3.94 24.61 -4.91
CA THR A 299 -4.97 24.56 -3.86
C THR A 299 -6.39 24.66 -4.42
N SER A 300 -6.57 24.55 -5.74
CA SER A 300 -7.91 24.55 -6.31
C SER A 300 -8.65 23.30 -5.82
N ASP A 301 -9.48 23.46 -4.81
CA ASP A 301 -10.43 22.44 -4.33
C ASP A 301 -11.33 21.91 -5.47
N ASP A 302 -11.42 22.66 -6.56
CA ASP A 302 -12.22 22.36 -7.74
C ASP A 302 -11.66 21.26 -8.65
N ALA A 303 -10.40 20.88 -8.50
CA ALA A 303 -9.74 19.88 -9.37
C ALA A 303 -9.79 18.45 -8.82
N ALA A 304 -10.19 18.24 -7.57
CA ALA A 304 -10.32 16.89 -7.03
C ALA A 304 -11.65 16.28 -7.47
N PRO A 305 -11.64 15.07 -8.07
CA PRO A 305 -12.88 14.40 -8.42
C PRO A 305 -13.76 14.24 -7.18
N ILE A 306 -15.05 14.50 -7.34
CA ILE A 306 -16.03 14.25 -6.31
C ILE A 306 -16.13 12.75 -6.10
N VAL A 307 -15.96 12.33 -4.88
CA VAL A 307 -15.89 10.93 -4.50
C VAL A 307 -17.25 10.45 -4.01
N VAL A 308 -17.80 9.42 -4.66
CA VAL A 308 -19.08 8.82 -4.32
C VAL A 308 -18.89 7.39 -3.86
N MET A 309 -19.16 7.11 -2.59
CA MET A 309 -19.18 5.76 -2.06
C MET A 309 -20.54 5.13 -2.29
N VAL A 310 -20.59 3.93 -2.85
CA VAL A 310 -21.86 3.21 -3.11
C VAL A 310 -21.87 1.90 -2.34
N ARG A 311 -23.00 1.66 -1.66
CA ARG A 311 -23.31 0.41 -0.96
C ARG A 311 -24.57 -0.19 -1.54
N CYS A 312 -24.58 -1.48 -1.80
CA CYS A 312 -25.78 -2.19 -2.24
C CYS A 312 -25.68 -3.69 -1.88
N LYS A 313 -26.78 -4.41 -2.02
CA LYS A 313 -26.81 -5.83 -1.72
C LYS A 313 -26.06 -6.64 -2.77
N LEU A 314 -26.26 -6.36 -4.06
CA LEU A 314 -25.75 -7.18 -5.16
C LEU A 314 -24.44 -6.60 -5.72
N PRO A 315 -23.44 -7.46 -5.99
CA PRO A 315 -22.21 -7.01 -6.64
C PRO A 315 -22.42 -6.44 -8.05
N ALA A 316 -23.44 -6.90 -8.77
CA ALA A 316 -23.79 -6.39 -10.10
C ALA A 316 -24.18 -4.92 -10.05
N ASP A 317 -25.03 -4.54 -9.10
CA ASP A 317 -25.49 -3.15 -8.94
C ASP A 317 -24.31 -2.20 -8.64
N ARG A 318 -23.26 -2.70 -7.93
CA ARG A 318 -22.04 -1.91 -7.69
C ARG A 318 -21.24 -1.67 -8.97
N LYS A 319 -21.17 -2.66 -9.86
CA LYS A 319 -20.49 -2.50 -11.16
C LYS A 319 -21.20 -1.49 -12.03
N ASP A 320 -22.54 -1.52 -12.04
CA ASP A 320 -23.35 -0.60 -12.82
C ASP A 320 -23.26 0.81 -12.25
N ALA A 321 -23.37 0.98 -10.93
CA ALA A 321 -23.17 2.26 -10.26
C ALA A 321 -21.76 2.84 -10.52
N ARG A 322 -20.73 2.00 -10.48
CA ARG A 322 -19.37 2.42 -10.82
C ARG A 322 -19.28 2.95 -12.25
N ARG A 323 -19.82 2.20 -13.23
CA ARG A 323 -19.81 2.61 -14.63
C ARG A 323 -20.53 3.95 -14.83
N ALA A 324 -21.68 4.10 -14.20
CA ALA A 324 -22.50 5.32 -14.27
C ALA A 324 -21.79 6.55 -13.67
N LEU A 325 -21.18 6.37 -12.49
CA LEU A 325 -20.43 7.45 -11.83
C LEU A 325 -19.18 7.86 -12.59
N LEU A 326 -18.41 6.90 -13.08
CA LEU A 326 -17.21 7.21 -13.90
C LEU A 326 -17.59 7.91 -15.21
N ALA A 327 -18.69 7.51 -15.87
CA ALA A 327 -19.22 8.18 -17.06
C ALA A 327 -19.64 9.62 -16.78
N ALA A 328 -20.09 9.91 -15.57
CA ALA A 328 -20.44 11.24 -15.11
C ALA A 328 -19.28 12.02 -14.46
N ASN A 329 -18.04 11.54 -14.62
CA ASN A 329 -16.81 12.14 -14.10
C ASN A 329 -16.74 12.24 -12.57
N PHE A 330 -17.37 11.30 -11.85
CA PHE A 330 -17.22 11.10 -10.42
C PHE A 330 -16.27 9.95 -10.10
N ALA A 331 -15.53 10.05 -9.02
CA ALA A 331 -14.76 8.92 -8.49
C ALA A 331 -15.69 7.98 -7.71
N PHE A 332 -15.56 6.67 -7.95
CA PHE A 332 -16.37 5.63 -7.32
C PHE A 332 -15.65 4.96 -6.16
N VAL A 333 -16.37 4.71 -5.07
CA VAL A 333 -15.93 3.88 -3.94
C VAL A 333 -16.83 2.66 -3.81
N ASP A 334 -16.25 1.48 -3.69
CA ASP A 334 -17.00 0.31 -3.26
C ASP A 334 -17.17 0.32 -1.73
N GLY A 335 -18.34 0.72 -1.26
CA GLY A 335 -18.71 0.72 0.16
C GLY A 335 -19.10 -0.66 0.70
N GLY A 336 -19.01 -1.71 -0.11
CA GLY A 336 -19.32 -3.08 0.27
C GLY A 336 -20.81 -3.41 0.26
N SER A 337 -21.13 -4.55 0.88
CA SER A 337 -22.51 -5.05 0.95
C SER A 337 -23.34 -4.28 1.97
N SER A 338 -24.58 -3.99 1.64
CA SER A 338 -25.58 -3.46 2.58
C SER A 338 -26.72 -4.48 2.80
N LYS A 339 -27.46 -4.30 3.90
CA LYS A 339 -28.76 -5.00 4.05
C LYS A 339 -29.70 -4.53 2.95
N VAL A 340 -30.65 -5.42 2.52
CA VAL A 340 -31.69 -5.04 1.60
C VAL A 340 -32.50 -3.90 2.19
N ARG A 341 -32.64 -2.82 1.44
CA ARG A 341 -33.49 -1.68 1.78
C ARG A 341 -34.51 -1.47 0.67
N ALA A 342 -35.72 -1.07 1.03
CA ALA A 342 -36.74 -0.72 0.05
C ALA A 342 -36.38 0.60 -0.65
N HIS A 343 -35.79 1.54 0.08
CA HIS A 343 -35.48 2.88 -0.42
C HIS A 343 -34.00 3.16 -0.39
N SER A 344 -33.53 3.81 -1.43
CA SER A 344 -32.18 4.36 -1.52
C SER A 344 -32.00 5.52 -0.56
N THR A 345 -30.76 5.73 -0.13
CA THR A 345 -30.43 6.87 0.74
C THR A 345 -29.17 7.57 0.23
N LEU A 346 -29.14 8.89 0.32
CA LEU A 346 -28.02 9.73 -0.07
C LEU A 346 -27.57 10.60 1.12
N TRP A 347 -26.32 10.42 1.51
CA TRP A 347 -25.63 11.25 2.49
C TRP A 347 -24.57 12.05 1.78
N VAL A 348 -24.45 13.33 2.07
CA VAL A 348 -23.48 14.22 1.44
C VAL A 348 -22.66 14.99 2.45
N SER A 349 -21.43 15.31 2.08
CA SER A 349 -20.61 16.23 2.85
C SER A 349 -21.09 17.68 2.63
N GLN A 350 -20.77 18.55 3.59
CA GLN A 350 -21.08 19.99 3.48
C GLN A 350 -20.37 20.69 2.31
N ARG A 351 -19.44 20.01 1.63
CA ARG A 351 -18.66 20.55 0.52
C ARG A 351 -19.37 20.52 -0.81
N LEU A 352 -20.35 19.62 -0.96
CA LEU A 352 -21.05 19.46 -2.23
C LEU A 352 -22.06 20.57 -2.44
N THR A 353 -22.04 21.14 -3.63
CA THR A 353 -23.07 22.05 -4.09
C THR A 353 -24.34 21.29 -4.44
N GLN A 354 -25.48 21.98 -4.43
CA GLN A 354 -26.76 21.37 -4.81
C GLN A 354 -26.73 20.80 -6.25
N SER A 355 -26.03 21.45 -7.18
CA SER A 355 -25.88 20.97 -8.56
C SER A 355 -25.10 19.67 -8.63
N GLN A 356 -24.04 19.51 -7.83
CA GLN A 356 -23.24 18.29 -7.75
C GLN A 356 -24.06 17.13 -7.15
N VAL A 357 -24.85 17.40 -6.13
CA VAL A 357 -25.77 16.41 -5.54
C VAL A 357 -26.79 15.91 -6.55
N VAL A 358 -27.39 16.83 -7.31
CA VAL A 358 -28.34 16.46 -8.38
C VAL A 358 -27.64 15.64 -9.47
N ALA A 359 -26.42 16.00 -9.86
CA ALA A 359 -25.65 15.24 -10.86
C ALA A 359 -25.33 13.81 -10.39
N ILE A 360 -24.97 13.62 -9.11
CA ILE A 360 -24.77 12.28 -8.52
C ILE A 360 -26.06 11.47 -8.58
N ALA A 361 -27.17 12.09 -8.16
CA ALA A 361 -28.48 11.42 -8.15
C ALA A 361 -28.93 11.02 -9.57
N GLN A 362 -28.70 11.89 -10.56
CA GLN A 362 -28.99 11.61 -11.96
C GLN A 362 -28.12 10.47 -12.50
N ALA A 363 -26.82 10.49 -12.23
CA ALA A 363 -25.90 9.43 -12.65
C ALA A 363 -26.33 8.05 -12.13
N LEU A 364 -26.78 7.99 -10.89
CA LEU A 364 -27.23 6.75 -10.24
C LEU A 364 -28.73 6.49 -10.40
N GLN A 365 -29.46 7.33 -11.14
CA GLN A 365 -30.90 7.21 -11.34
C GLN A 365 -31.69 7.12 -10.02
N LEU A 366 -31.24 7.87 -9.00
CA LEU A 366 -31.90 7.87 -7.70
C LEU A 366 -33.28 8.54 -7.79
N PRO A 367 -34.29 8.04 -7.06
CA PRO A 367 -35.59 8.70 -6.95
C PRO A 367 -35.49 10.14 -6.43
N VAL A 368 -36.39 11.00 -6.86
CA VAL A 368 -36.40 12.44 -6.50
C VAL A 368 -36.53 12.67 -5.00
N ASP A 369 -37.27 11.82 -4.31
CA ASP A 369 -37.43 11.87 -2.86
C ASP A 369 -36.11 11.63 -2.09
N VAL A 370 -35.14 10.89 -2.66
CA VAL A 370 -33.80 10.72 -2.08
C VAL A 370 -33.04 12.04 -2.07
N VAL A 371 -33.23 12.88 -3.10
CA VAL A 371 -32.58 14.20 -3.18
C VAL A 371 -33.29 15.22 -2.26
N THR A 372 -34.59 15.12 -2.12
CA THR A 372 -35.36 16.01 -1.25
C THR A 372 -35.18 15.71 0.24
N ASN A 373 -34.91 14.44 0.58
CA ASN A 373 -34.63 13.97 1.95
C ASN A 373 -33.14 13.84 2.24
N LEU A 374 -32.32 14.64 1.60
CA LEU A 374 -30.91 14.67 1.70
C LEU A 374 -30.42 14.81 3.15
N LYS A 375 -29.45 13.97 3.53
CA LYS A 375 -28.80 14.03 4.84
C LYS A 375 -27.39 14.58 4.70
N VAL A 376 -27.12 15.70 5.37
CA VAL A 376 -25.80 16.32 5.37
C VAL A 376 -25.01 15.86 6.60
N LYS A 377 -23.76 15.40 6.37
CA LYS A 377 -22.86 14.97 7.45
C LYS A 377 -21.46 15.56 7.24
N ALA A 378 -20.83 16.00 8.32
CA ALA A 378 -19.52 16.66 8.24
C ALA A 378 -18.37 15.67 7.91
N ASN A 379 -18.43 14.45 8.41
CA ASN A 379 -17.33 13.48 8.37
C ASN A 379 -17.72 12.19 7.62
N LEU A 380 -18.00 12.32 6.32
CA LEU A 380 -18.17 11.16 5.45
C LEU A 380 -16.81 10.63 4.97
N PRO A 381 -16.67 9.32 4.71
CA PRO A 381 -15.43 8.75 4.13
C PRO A 381 -15.23 9.15 2.67
N ALA A 382 -16.28 9.67 2.04
CA ALA A 382 -16.35 10.17 0.68
C ALA A 382 -17.10 11.50 0.67
N ASP A 383 -17.18 12.20 -0.46
CA ASP A 383 -17.97 13.42 -0.57
C ASP A 383 -19.47 13.11 -0.55
N ALA A 384 -19.86 11.93 -1.07
CA ALA A 384 -21.21 11.39 -0.93
C ALA A 384 -21.19 9.91 -0.59
N LEU A 385 -22.18 9.45 0.18
CA LEU A 385 -22.47 8.04 0.40
C LEU A 385 -23.87 7.73 -0.09
N VAL A 386 -23.94 6.78 -1.01
CA VAL A 386 -25.21 6.26 -1.53
C VAL A 386 -25.38 4.83 -1.04
N THR A 387 -26.54 4.54 -0.44
CA THR A 387 -26.97 3.16 -0.23
C THR A 387 -28.11 2.89 -1.20
N LEU A 388 -27.90 1.99 -2.17
CA LEU A 388 -28.92 1.64 -3.15
C LEU A 388 -29.95 0.71 -2.52
N GLY A 389 -31.23 1.08 -2.68
CA GLY A 389 -32.38 0.27 -2.36
C GLY A 389 -32.90 -0.51 -3.57
N THR A 390 -34.04 -1.15 -3.40
CA THR A 390 -34.75 -1.85 -4.50
C THR A 390 -35.59 -0.89 -5.37
N ASP A 391 -35.63 0.38 -5.02
CA ASP A 391 -36.29 1.46 -5.75
C ASP A 391 -35.46 2.01 -6.92
N VAL A 392 -34.20 1.61 -7.05
CA VAL A 392 -33.37 1.89 -8.20
C VAL A 392 -33.43 0.67 -9.12
N THR A 393 -34.05 0.83 -10.28
CA THR A 393 -33.92 -0.16 -11.36
C THR A 393 -32.52 -0.06 -11.92
N SER A 394 -31.76 -1.16 -11.95
CA SER A 394 -30.44 -1.23 -12.59
C SER A 394 -30.52 -0.48 -13.93
N PRO A 395 -29.62 0.49 -14.16
CA PRO A 395 -29.57 1.14 -15.47
C PRO A 395 -29.33 0.04 -16.49
N ASN A 396 -30.30 -0.16 -17.36
CA ASN A 396 -30.22 -1.13 -18.46
C ASN A 396 -29.00 -0.79 -19.32
N PRO A 397 -28.22 -1.79 -19.77
CA PRO A 397 -26.97 -1.59 -20.49
C PRO A 397 -27.10 -0.81 -21.79
#